data_2fad8901f3a987ba3ec5a873f8f0ce2e
#
_entry.id   2fad8901f3a987ba3ec5a873f8f0ce2e
#
_cell.length_a   1.000
_cell.length_b   1.000
_cell.length_c   1.000
_cell.angle_alpha   90.00
_cell.angle_beta   90.00
_cell.angle_gamma   90.00
#
_symmetry.space_group_name_H-M   'P 1'
#
loop_
_entity.id
_entity.type
_entity.pdbx_description
1 polymer ?
#
loop_
_entity_poly.entity_id
_entity_poly.type
_entity_poly.pdbx_seq_one_letter_code
_entity_poly.pdbx_strand_id
1 'polypeptide(L)'
;MAAENNNPEWGFGTKAVHAGQRPDPVTGAVTVPVYQTSTYQQDAVGEDRGYEYSRTGNPTRSALELSVAALEGAEFGRAFASGMAAEDTILRLLTPGDHVIMGNDAYGGTFRLISKVFTRFGISYSSANLSDPDEVKAAFTDKTRMVW
;
A
#
# COMPACT_ATOMS: atom_id res chain seq x y z
N MET A 1 14.92 10.77 -0.48
CA MET A 1 13.98 11.63 -1.24
C MET A 1 12.55 11.72 -0.65
N ALA A 2 12.20 10.95 0.37
CA ALA A 2 10.82 10.96 0.93
C ALA A 2 10.51 12.08 1.93
N ALA A 3 11.50 12.74 2.52
CA ALA A 3 11.30 13.59 3.70
C ALA A 3 11.00 15.06 3.44
N GLU A 4 11.19 15.58 2.25
CA GLU A 4 11.28 17.05 2.08
C GLU A 4 9.97 17.79 1.80
N ASN A 5 8.86 17.09 1.60
CA ASN A 5 7.54 17.70 1.42
C ASN A 5 6.46 17.04 2.29
N ASN A 6 6.83 16.57 3.47
CA ASN A 6 5.92 16.05 4.48
C ASN A 6 6.28 16.66 5.83
N ASN A 7 5.79 17.89 6.08
CA ASN A 7 5.96 18.50 7.40
C ASN A 7 4.97 17.83 8.37
N PRO A 8 5.45 17.20 9.46
CA PRO A 8 4.60 16.53 10.44
C PRO A 8 3.61 17.48 11.14
N GLU A 9 3.95 18.78 11.22
CA GLU A 9 3.11 19.79 11.83
C GLU A 9 1.92 20.23 10.95
N TRP A 10 1.89 19.84 9.67
CA TRP A 10 0.77 20.19 8.80
C TRP A 10 -0.52 19.49 9.23
N GLY A 11 -1.60 20.25 9.28
CA GLY A 11 -2.94 19.70 9.42
C GLY A 11 -3.36 18.88 8.19
N PHE A 12 -4.38 18.06 8.36
CA PHE A 12 -4.88 17.14 7.31
C PHE A 12 -5.14 17.84 5.97
N GLY A 13 -5.83 19.00 5.96
CA GLY A 13 -6.12 19.75 4.74
C GLY A 13 -4.86 20.22 4.01
N THR A 14 -3.84 20.67 4.75
CA THR A 14 -2.55 21.09 4.17
C THR A 14 -1.80 19.89 3.59
N LYS A 15 -1.79 18.75 4.29
CA LYS A 15 -1.20 17.50 3.79
C LYS A 15 -1.90 17.03 2.50
N ALA A 16 -3.23 17.09 2.46
CA ALA A 16 -4.00 16.68 1.28
C ALA A 16 -3.64 17.47 0.01
N VAL A 17 -3.23 18.73 0.15
CA VAL A 17 -2.86 19.62 -0.97
C VAL A 17 -1.38 19.54 -1.32
N HIS A 18 -0.50 19.40 -0.34
CA HIS A 18 0.93 19.63 -0.52
C HIS A 18 1.82 18.39 -0.34
N ALA A 19 1.40 17.41 0.47
CA ALA A 19 2.24 16.26 0.75
C ALA A 19 2.46 15.41 -0.51
N GLY A 20 3.72 15.05 -0.79
CA GLY A 20 4.09 14.28 -1.98
C GLY A 20 4.06 15.08 -3.29
N GLN A 21 3.61 16.34 -3.28
CA GLN A 21 3.42 17.17 -4.47
C GLN A 21 4.43 18.31 -4.50
N ARG A 22 5.66 18.01 -4.91
CA ARG A 22 6.66 19.07 -5.13
C ARG A 22 6.44 19.71 -6.50
N PRO A 23 6.59 21.03 -6.61
CA PRO A 23 6.66 21.67 -7.92
C PRO A 23 7.75 21.03 -8.79
N ASP A 24 7.43 20.84 -10.07
CA ASP A 24 8.39 20.27 -11.03
C ASP A 24 9.64 21.16 -11.12
N PRO A 25 10.84 20.62 -10.93
CA PRO A 25 12.06 21.43 -10.88
C PRO A 25 12.45 22.03 -12.21
N VAL A 26 11.93 21.53 -13.33
CA VAL A 26 12.25 22.01 -14.68
C VAL A 26 11.29 23.12 -15.11
N THR A 27 10.00 22.91 -14.88
CA THR A 27 8.95 23.81 -15.39
C THR A 27 8.31 24.68 -14.31
N GLY A 28 8.49 24.34 -13.03
CA GLY A 28 7.79 24.98 -11.91
C GLY A 28 6.31 24.58 -11.81
N ALA A 29 5.86 23.55 -12.54
CA ALA A 29 4.48 23.09 -12.48
C ALA A 29 4.12 22.69 -11.06
N VAL A 30 3.04 23.27 -10.50
CA VAL A 30 2.59 23.06 -9.12
C VAL A 30 1.94 21.69 -8.96
N THR A 31 1.21 21.24 -9.97
CA THR A 31 0.67 19.88 -10.04
C THR A 31 1.72 18.94 -10.60
N VAL A 32 1.89 17.77 -9.98
CA VAL A 32 2.86 16.78 -10.44
C VAL A 32 2.57 16.36 -11.88
N PRO A 33 3.53 16.50 -12.81
CA PRO A 33 3.35 16.06 -14.20
C PRO A 33 3.07 14.55 -14.29
N VAL A 34 2.30 14.15 -15.31
CA VAL A 34 2.04 12.75 -15.61
C VAL A 34 3.17 12.17 -16.45
N TYR A 35 3.99 11.31 -15.85
CA TYR A 35 5.12 10.65 -16.51
C TYR A 35 4.67 9.35 -17.18
N GLN A 36 4.29 9.44 -18.45
CA GLN A 36 3.92 8.29 -19.30
C GLN A 36 5.16 7.75 -20.02
N THR A 37 6.09 7.20 -19.26
CA THR A 37 7.34 6.64 -19.79
C THR A 37 7.64 5.30 -19.14
N SER A 38 8.42 4.46 -19.81
CA SER A 38 8.88 3.16 -19.28
C SER A 38 10.29 3.24 -18.69
N THR A 39 11.21 3.92 -19.37
CA THR A 39 12.65 3.97 -19.05
C THR A 39 13.13 5.38 -18.84
N TYR A 40 14.14 5.51 -17.98
CA TYR A 40 14.82 6.77 -17.70
C TYR A 40 16.29 6.66 -18.07
N GLN A 41 16.89 7.78 -18.50
CA GLN A 41 18.32 7.83 -18.79
C GLN A 41 19.11 7.71 -17.49
N GLN A 42 20.14 6.88 -17.50
CA GLN A 42 21.16 6.80 -16.47
C GLN A 42 22.35 7.67 -16.86
N ASP A 43 23.03 8.24 -15.86
CA ASP A 43 24.26 9.04 -16.10
C ASP A 43 25.48 8.13 -16.31
N ALA A 44 25.48 6.94 -15.68
CA ALA A 44 26.42 5.85 -15.92
C ALA A 44 25.74 4.51 -15.57
N VAL A 45 26.42 3.40 -15.74
CA VAL A 45 25.91 2.06 -15.41
C VAL A 45 25.62 1.98 -13.90
N GLY A 46 24.33 1.85 -13.54
CA GLY A 46 23.87 1.81 -12.15
C GLY A 46 23.77 3.18 -11.47
N GLU A 47 24.00 4.28 -12.20
CA GLU A 47 23.88 5.65 -11.70
C GLU A 47 22.66 6.33 -12.31
N ASP A 48 21.51 6.21 -11.65
CA ASP A 48 20.27 6.86 -12.05
C ASP A 48 20.02 8.16 -11.25
N ARG A 49 19.03 8.94 -11.71
CA ARG A 49 18.61 10.20 -11.09
C ARG A 49 17.42 9.99 -10.13
N GLY A 50 17.30 8.81 -9.54
CA GLY A 50 16.23 8.38 -8.64
C GLY A 50 15.14 7.56 -9.31
N TYR A 51 15.19 7.41 -10.64
CA TYR A 51 14.29 6.55 -11.41
C TYR A 51 15.07 5.90 -12.56
N GLU A 52 14.87 4.61 -12.74
CA GLU A 52 15.46 3.82 -13.83
C GLU A 52 14.40 3.24 -14.77
N TYR A 53 13.32 2.72 -14.19
CA TYR A 53 12.25 2.06 -14.93
C TYR A 53 10.91 2.19 -14.19
N SER A 54 9.82 2.49 -14.91
CA SER A 54 8.51 2.82 -14.31
C SER A 54 7.88 1.67 -13.52
N ARG A 55 8.22 0.40 -13.79
CA ARG A 55 7.76 -0.72 -12.97
C ARG A 55 8.31 -0.63 -11.54
N THR A 56 9.57 -0.25 -11.38
CA THR A 56 10.24 -0.10 -10.08
C THR A 56 9.96 1.25 -9.44
N GLY A 57 9.99 2.34 -10.23
CA GLY A 57 9.76 3.70 -9.76
C GLY A 57 9.21 4.61 -10.85
N ASN A 58 8.20 5.43 -10.52
CA ASN A 58 7.64 6.45 -11.41
C ASN A 58 7.25 7.68 -10.59
N PRO A 59 7.63 8.91 -11.01
CA PRO A 59 7.36 10.13 -10.23
C PRO A 59 5.88 10.36 -9.93
N THR A 60 4.99 10.08 -10.89
CA THR A 60 3.54 10.23 -10.70
C THR A 60 3.01 9.26 -9.65
N ARG A 61 3.43 7.99 -9.69
CA ARG A 61 3.07 7.00 -8.68
C ARG A 61 3.65 7.34 -7.32
N SER A 62 4.90 7.77 -7.27
CA SER A 62 5.57 8.17 -6.02
C SER A 62 4.85 9.34 -5.35
N ALA A 63 4.36 10.32 -6.10
CA ALA A 63 3.59 11.43 -5.55
C ALA A 63 2.30 10.95 -4.84
N LEU A 64 1.56 10.02 -5.44
CA LEU A 64 0.38 9.40 -4.83
C LEU A 64 0.76 8.63 -3.56
N GLU A 65 1.79 7.78 -3.62
CA GLU A 65 2.25 6.96 -2.50
C GLU A 65 2.66 7.82 -1.29
N LEU A 66 3.39 8.90 -1.54
CA LEU A 66 3.81 9.85 -0.50
C LEU A 66 2.64 10.65 0.07
N SER A 67 1.71 11.09 -0.77
CA SER A 67 0.54 11.85 -0.33
C SER A 67 -0.35 11.01 0.59
N VAL A 68 -0.67 9.78 0.19
CA VAL A 68 -1.49 8.87 1.00
C VAL A 68 -0.78 8.49 2.30
N ALA A 69 0.52 8.18 2.25
CA ALA A 69 1.30 7.89 3.46
C ALA A 69 1.25 9.06 4.45
N ALA A 70 1.41 10.30 3.98
CA ALA A 70 1.34 11.48 4.83
C ALA A 70 -0.03 11.71 5.47
N LEU A 71 -1.12 11.44 4.74
CA LEU A 71 -2.49 11.55 5.22
C LEU A 71 -2.82 10.51 6.29
N GLU A 72 -2.32 9.30 6.13
CA GLU A 72 -2.49 8.17 7.06
C GLU A 72 -1.48 8.20 8.21
N GLY A 73 -0.55 9.16 8.24
CA GLY A 73 0.50 9.23 9.25
C GLY A 73 1.50 8.08 9.17
N ALA A 74 1.59 7.45 7.99
CA ALA A 74 2.50 6.35 7.71
C ALA A 74 3.83 6.83 7.11
N GLU A 75 4.89 6.05 7.29
CA GLU A 75 6.20 6.30 6.68
C GLU A 75 6.21 5.94 5.19
N PHE A 76 5.48 4.89 4.80
CA PHE A 76 5.45 4.36 3.44
C PHE A 76 4.02 4.17 2.95
N GLY A 77 3.78 4.49 1.67
CA GLY A 77 2.61 4.10 0.89
C GLY A 77 3.02 3.25 -0.30
N ARG A 78 2.12 2.39 -0.78
CA ARG A 78 2.32 1.62 -2.02
C ARG A 78 1.04 1.60 -2.81
N ALA A 79 1.13 2.01 -4.07
CA ALA A 79 -0.01 2.03 -4.98
C ALA A 79 -0.03 0.79 -5.87
N PHE A 80 -1.23 0.23 -6.04
CA PHE A 80 -1.49 -0.95 -6.86
C PHE A 80 -2.55 -0.63 -7.93
N ALA A 81 -2.62 -1.45 -8.96
CA ALA A 81 -3.58 -1.27 -10.04
C ALA A 81 -5.05 -1.53 -9.61
N SER A 82 -5.26 -2.17 -8.47
CA SER A 82 -6.58 -2.40 -7.87
C SER A 82 -6.46 -2.71 -6.38
N GLY A 83 -7.56 -2.55 -5.63
CA GLY A 83 -7.64 -2.99 -4.24
C GLY A 83 -7.34 -4.48 -4.08
N MET A 84 -7.86 -5.33 -4.98
CA MET A 84 -7.59 -6.77 -4.96
C MET A 84 -6.09 -7.09 -5.16
N ALA A 85 -5.36 -6.31 -5.96
CA ALA A 85 -3.91 -6.46 -6.11
C ALA A 85 -3.17 -6.08 -4.82
N ALA A 86 -3.64 -5.05 -4.10
CA ALA A 86 -3.10 -4.69 -2.80
C ALA A 86 -3.37 -5.79 -1.77
N GLU A 87 -4.61 -6.30 -1.70
CA GLU A 87 -5.01 -7.39 -0.80
C GLU A 87 -4.18 -8.66 -1.05
N ASP A 88 -4.07 -9.11 -2.31
CA ASP A 88 -3.26 -10.29 -2.67
C ASP A 88 -1.81 -10.10 -2.23
N THR A 89 -1.25 -8.91 -2.41
CA THR A 89 0.13 -8.62 -2.00
C THR A 89 0.31 -8.69 -0.47
N ILE A 90 -0.64 -8.16 0.30
CA ILE A 90 -0.60 -8.22 1.76
C ILE A 90 -0.73 -9.68 2.24
N LEU A 91 -1.64 -10.44 1.66
CA LEU A 91 -1.84 -11.85 2.04
C LEU A 91 -0.62 -12.74 1.71
N ARG A 92 0.23 -12.34 0.75
CA ARG A 92 1.51 -13.02 0.45
C ARG A 92 2.59 -12.84 1.52
N LEU A 93 2.35 -12.01 2.54
CA LEU A 93 3.21 -11.97 3.73
C LEU A 93 3.03 -13.20 4.64
N LEU A 94 1.96 -13.96 4.42
CA LEU A 94 1.66 -15.18 5.16
C LEU A 94 2.37 -16.39 4.55
N THR A 95 2.63 -17.37 5.40
CA THR A 95 3.25 -18.65 5.02
C THR A 95 2.27 -19.83 5.22
N PRO A 96 2.46 -20.96 4.52
CA PRO A 96 1.62 -22.14 4.73
C PRO A 96 1.55 -22.55 6.20
N GLY A 97 0.32 -22.73 6.71
CA GLY A 97 0.04 -23.00 8.11
C GLY A 97 -0.42 -21.79 8.92
N ASP A 98 -0.23 -20.57 8.41
CA ASP A 98 -0.74 -19.36 9.05
C ASP A 98 -2.27 -19.27 9.01
N HIS A 99 -2.82 -18.49 9.94
CA HIS A 99 -4.24 -18.27 10.10
C HIS A 99 -4.59 -16.79 10.04
N VAL A 100 -5.71 -16.47 9.37
CA VAL A 100 -6.28 -15.12 9.23
C VAL A 100 -7.65 -15.09 9.92
N ILE A 101 -7.89 -14.07 10.75
CA ILE A 101 -9.23 -13.71 11.18
C ILE A 101 -9.76 -12.67 10.20
N MET A 102 -10.88 -12.94 9.56
CA MET A 102 -11.51 -12.03 8.59
C MET A 102 -12.86 -11.54 9.13
N GLY A 103 -13.15 -10.26 8.95
CA GLY A 103 -14.47 -9.71 9.27
C GLY A 103 -15.59 -10.45 8.55
N ASN A 104 -16.67 -10.73 9.24
CA ASN A 104 -17.83 -11.45 8.68
C ASN A 104 -18.61 -10.60 7.65
N ASP A 105 -18.34 -9.30 7.59
CA ASP A 105 -18.87 -8.32 6.65
C ASP A 105 -17.85 -7.92 5.56
N ALA A 106 -16.74 -8.67 5.45
CA ALA A 106 -15.70 -8.38 4.45
C ALA A 106 -16.26 -8.39 3.02
N TYR A 107 -15.66 -7.53 2.17
CA TYR A 107 -15.97 -7.47 0.75
C TYR A 107 -15.92 -8.87 0.10
N GLY A 108 -16.92 -9.20 -0.73
CA GLY A 108 -17.03 -10.53 -1.33
C GLY A 108 -15.83 -10.95 -2.18
N GLY A 109 -15.04 -9.99 -2.71
CA GLY A 109 -13.75 -10.25 -3.38
C GLY A 109 -12.71 -10.76 -2.40
N THR A 110 -12.54 -10.09 -1.26
CA THR A 110 -11.65 -10.48 -0.15
C THR A 110 -12.01 -11.87 0.37
N PHE A 111 -13.31 -12.12 0.62
CA PHE A 111 -13.78 -13.44 1.03
C PHE A 111 -13.39 -14.52 0.02
N ARG A 112 -13.60 -14.30 -1.28
CA ARG A 112 -13.22 -15.27 -2.32
C ARG A 112 -11.71 -15.46 -2.40
N LEU A 113 -10.94 -14.39 -2.29
CA LEU A 113 -9.48 -14.43 -2.30
C LEU A 113 -8.96 -15.30 -1.16
N ILE A 114 -9.38 -15.04 0.07
CA ILE A 114 -8.94 -15.81 1.24
C ILE A 114 -9.48 -17.25 1.17
N SER A 115 -10.80 -17.44 0.99
CA SER A 115 -11.44 -18.75 1.13
C SER A 115 -11.25 -19.70 -0.04
N LYS A 116 -10.97 -19.21 -1.25
CA LYS A 116 -10.87 -20.03 -2.48
C LYS A 116 -9.48 -20.05 -3.10
N VAL A 117 -8.65 -19.04 -2.81
CA VAL A 117 -7.30 -18.94 -3.38
C VAL A 117 -6.28 -19.28 -2.30
N PHE A 118 -6.21 -18.50 -1.22
CA PHE A 118 -5.16 -18.65 -0.21
C PHE A 118 -5.26 -19.95 0.59
N THR A 119 -6.45 -20.51 0.77
CA THR A 119 -6.60 -21.85 1.36
C THR A 119 -5.87 -22.94 0.57
N ARG A 120 -5.72 -22.78 -0.77
CA ARG A 120 -4.93 -23.70 -1.60
C ARG A 120 -3.43 -23.62 -1.34
N PHE A 121 -2.99 -22.50 -0.77
CA PHE A 121 -1.60 -22.27 -0.37
C PHE A 121 -1.36 -22.58 1.12
N GLY A 122 -2.32 -23.27 1.78
CA GLY A 122 -2.19 -23.70 3.17
C GLY A 122 -2.49 -22.62 4.21
N ILE A 123 -3.09 -21.48 3.82
CA ILE A 123 -3.56 -20.46 4.75
C ILE A 123 -4.96 -20.85 5.24
N SER A 124 -5.14 -20.90 6.54
CA SER A 124 -6.45 -21.09 7.17
C SER A 124 -7.10 -19.76 7.54
N TYR A 125 -8.42 -19.75 7.71
CA TYR A 125 -9.11 -18.54 8.15
C TYR A 125 -10.29 -18.86 9.06
N SER A 126 -10.66 -17.90 9.91
CA SER A 126 -11.91 -17.82 10.65
C SER A 126 -12.63 -16.53 10.28
N SER A 127 -13.96 -16.53 10.35
CA SER A 127 -14.77 -15.33 10.22
C SER A 127 -15.27 -14.90 11.59
N ALA A 128 -15.20 -13.60 11.90
CA ALA A 128 -15.65 -13.05 13.16
C ALA A 128 -16.29 -11.67 12.97
N ASN A 129 -17.21 -11.31 13.84
CA ASN A 129 -17.67 -9.93 13.95
C ASN A 129 -16.56 -9.07 14.60
N LEU A 130 -15.88 -8.26 13.81
CA LEU A 130 -14.76 -7.45 14.31
C LEU A 130 -15.19 -6.32 15.26
N SER A 131 -16.49 -6.04 15.38
CA SER A 131 -17.03 -5.11 16.38
C SER A 131 -17.27 -5.77 17.75
N ASP A 132 -17.12 -7.10 17.83
CA ASP A 132 -17.25 -7.87 19.07
C ASP A 132 -15.88 -8.40 19.52
N PRO A 133 -15.24 -7.79 20.54
CA PRO A 133 -13.92 -8.21 21.00
C PRO A 133 -13.87 -9.66 21.52
N ASP A 134 -14.97 -10.17 22.07
CA ASP A 134 -15.01 -11.53 22.61
C ASP A 134 -15.05 -12.56 21.46
N GLU A 135 -15.82 -12.29 20.41
CA GLU A 135 -15.85 -13.12 19.21
C GLU A 135 -14.47 -13.11 18.50
N VAL A 136 -13.85 -11.93 18.36
CA VAL A 136 -12.49 -11.83 17.81
C VAL A 136 -11.51 -12.62 18.65
N LYS A 137 -11.54 -12.47 19.98
CA LYS A 137 -10.66 -13.19 20.90
C LYS A 137 -10.84 -14.70 20.80
N ALA A 138 -12.08 -15.19 20.68
CA ALA A 138 -12.37 -16.61 20.52
C ALA A 138 -11.88 -17.18 19.19
N ALA A 139 -11.75 -16.34 18.14
CA ALA A 139 -11.26 -16.74 16.83
C ALA A 139 -9.72 -16.85 16.75
N PHE A 140 -8.96 -16.32 17.73
CA PHE A 140 -7.50 -16.42 17.75
C PHE A 140 -7.04 -17.86 17.99
N THR A 141 -6.02 -18.24 17.24
CA THR A 141 -5.26 -19.47 17.43
C THR A 141 -3.76 -19.13 17.59
N ASP A 142 -2.96 -20.10 17.96
CA ASP A 142 -1.49 -19.97 17.99
C ASP A 142 -0.87 -19.68 16.61
N LYS A 143 -1.60 -19.94 15.54
CA LYS A 143 -1.23 -19.71 14.13
C LYS A 143 -1.76 -18.39 13.56
N THR A 144 -2.55 -17.64 14.31
CA THR A 144 -3.08 -16.36 13.83
C THR A 144 -1.94 -15.36 13.64
N ARG A 145 -1.84 -14.82 12.44
CA ARG A 145 -0.84 -13.81 12.04
C ARG A 145 -1.45 -12.54 11.52
N MET A 146 -2.71 -12.58 11.15
CA MET A 146 -3.40 -11.44 10.56
C MET A 146 -4.85 -11.38 11.00
N VAL A 147 -5.31 -10.17 11.26
CA VAL A 147 -6.74 -9.81 11.36
C VAL A 147 -7.03 -8.87 10.20
N TRP A 148 -7.95 -9.30 9.37
CA TRP A 148 -8.35 -8.55 8.17
C TRP A 148 -9.71 -7.89 8.38
#